data_82c5dd54ca325db21516269338381e67
#
_entry.id   82c5dd54ca325db21516269338381e67
#
_cell.length_a   1.000
_cell.length_b   1.000
_cell.length_c   1.000
_cell.angle_alpha   90.00
_cell.angle_beta   90.00
_cell.angle_gamma   90.00
#
_symmetry.space_group_name_H-M   'P 1'
#
loop_
_entity.id
_entity.type
_entity.pdbx_description
1 polymer ?
#
loop_
_entity_poly.entity_id
_entity_poly.type
_entity_poly.pdbx_seq_one_letter_code
_entity_poly.pdbx_strand_id
1 'polypeptide(L)'
;MSPIAIRADNQAALAAFTSDLKSPAHNISREILHQATFLQKQKGHKNHPLVLQWTMGHVGILGNERADEEAKRAVGGKTSDKSLLPNFLRHMLTINTSAIKQKHNKEINTHWGNVWRSSVRGQGILKIDNHTPSAHLPQTTSITDISHRLASIIMQLHITHIPLNKFLAKINKVDTAGCPSCGASSETVAHYLLECPGYIHKRWTLERRLRKKERVMTVEDILGNMDTMIPLANFINTSHQFPPFMQ
;
A
#
# COMPACT_ATOMS: atom_id res chain seq x y z
N MET A 1 16.77 -18.07 46.01
CA MET A 1 15.55 -18.49 45.30
C MET A 1 15.40 -17.61 44.04
N SER A 2 15.22 -18.20 42.89
CA SER A 2 15.22 -17.45 41.62
C SER A 2 13.89 -16.71 41.41
N PRO A 3 13.88 -15.49 40.83
CA PRO A 3 12.64 -14.75 40.54
C PRO A 3 11.82 -15.49 39.46
N ILE A 4 10.51 -15.33 39.50
CA ILE A 4 9.63 -15.76 38.42
C ILE A 4 9.71 -14.72 37.31
N ALA A 5 10.25 -15.09 36.13
CA ALA A 5 10.39 -14.19 35.01
C ALA A 5 9.42 -14.54 33.87
N ILE A 6 8.64 -13.55 33.43
CA ILE A 6 7.89 -13.60 32.16
C ILE A 6 8.76 -12.91 31.11
N ARG A 7 9.13 -13.64 30.06
CA ARG A 7 9.95 -13.13 28.96
C ARG A 7 9.12 -12.93 27.72
N ALA A 8 9.31 -11.81 27.04
CA ALA A 8 8.70 -11.54 25.74
C ALA A 8 9.68 -10.77 24.83
N ASP A 9 9.61 -11.05 23.54
CA ASP A 9 10.42 -10.38 22.52
C ASP A 9 9.76 -9.09 21.99
N ASN A 10 8.50 -8.86 22.29
CA ASN A 10 7.76 -7.67 21.89
C ASN A 10 7.84 -6.58 22.98
N GLN A 11 8.67 -5.57 22.72
CA GLN A 11 8.84 -4.42 23.64
C GLN A 11 7.53 -3.64 23.84
N ALA A 12 6.69 -3.51 22.81
CA ALA A 12 5.40 -2.83 22.93
C ALA A 12 4.43 -3.58 23.84
N ALA A 13 4.45 -4.93 23.82
CA ALA A 13 3.69 -5.74 24.75
C ALA A 13 4.15 -5.54 26.18
N LEU A 14 5.47 -5.49 26.43
CA LEU A 14 6.02 -5.22 27.77
C LEU A 14 5.68 -3.80 28.24
N ALA A 15 5.79 -2.79 27.37
CA ALA A 15 5.40 -1.42 27.70
C ALA A 15 3.90 -1.29 28.01
N ALA A 16 3.04 -2.14 27.45
CA ALA A 16 1.62 -2.13 27.74
C ALA A 16 1.28 -2.51 29.20
N PHE A 17 2.19 -3.16 29.93
CA PHE A 17 2.02 -3.46 31.35
C PHE A 17 2.31 -2.26 32.25
N THR A 18 3.09 -1.29 31.77
CA THR A 18 3.50 -0.10 32.53
C THR A 18 2.78 1.16 32.09
N SER A 19 2.10 1.14 30.94
CA SER A 19 1.36 2.27 30.40
C SER A 19 -0.05 2.39 30.97
N ASP A 20 -0.50 3.62 31.18
CA ASP A 20 -1.87 3.92 31.60
C ASP A 20 -2.90 3.40 30.59
N LEU A 21 -3.94 2.83 31.11
CA LEU A 21 -5.27 2.32 30.69
C LEU A 21 -5.78 2.52 29.23
N LYS A 22 -5.02 3.12 28.31
CA LYS A 22 -5.45 3.44 26.94
C LYS A 22 -4.93 2.48 25.84
N SER A 23 -4.16 1.46 26.22
CA SER A 23 -3.64 0.47 25.27
C SER A 23 -4.76 -0.43 24.72
N PRO A 24 -4.75 -0.76 23.44
CA PRO A 24 -5.73 -1.68 22.82
C PRO A 24 -5.82 -3.07 23.47
N ALA A 25 -4.74 -3.55 24.08
CA ALA A 25 -4.68 -4.86 24.75
C ALA A 25 -4.84 -4.76 26.27
N HIS A 26 -5.27 -3.62 26.79
CA HIS A 26 -5.33 -3.32 28.22
C HIS A 26 -6.05 -4.40 29.05
N ASN A 27 -7.17 -4.92 28.56
CA ASN A 27 -7.93 -5.95 29.29
C ASN A 27 -7.12 -7.25 29.46
N ILE A 28 -6.35 -7.66 28.42
CA ILE A 28 -5.50 -8.85 28.48
C ILE A 28 -4.31 -8.61 29.40
N SER A 29 -3.63 -7.46 29.28
CA SER A 29 -2.50 -7.10 30.13
C SER A 29 -2.89 -7.04 31.61
N ARG A 30 -4.04 -6.46 31.94
CA ARG A 30 -4.58 -6.41 33.29
C ARG A 30 -4.88 -7.80 33.83
N GLU A 31 -5.45 -8.70 33.04
CA GLU A 31 -5.73 -10.07 33.45
C GLU A 31 -4.43 -10.85 33.70
N ILE A 32 -3.43 -10.71 32.85
CA ILE A 32 -2.10 -11.31 33.06
C ILE A 32 -1.51 -10.84 34.38
N LEU A 33 -1.54 -9.55 34.69
CA LEU A 33 -1.06 -8.99 35.96
C LEU A 33 -1.86 -9.51 37.15
N HIS A 34 -3.17 -9.62 37.01
CA HIS A 34 -4.04 -10.18 38.04
C HIS A 34 -3.69 -11.65 38.34
N GLN A 35 -3.55 -12.47 37.30
CA GLN A 35 -3.16 -13.88 37.44
C GLN A 35 -1.76 -14.02 38.04
N ALA A 36 -0.81 -13.21 37.60
CA ALA A 36 0.54 -13.20 38.14
C ALA A 36 0.58 -12.81 39.62
N THR A 37 -0.18 -11.80 40.00
CA THR A 37 -0.33 -11.38 41.42
C THR A 37 -1.00 -12.46 42.25
N PHE A 38 -1.99 -13.15 41.69
CA PHE A 38 -2.64 -14.27 42.35
C PHE A 38 -1.66 -15.43 42.63
N LEU A 39 -0.84 -15.79 41.65
CA LEU A 39 0.22 -16.80 41.78
C LEU A 39 1.26 -16.42 42.85
N GLN A 40 1.65 -15.16 42.93
CA GLN A 40 2.57 -14.68 43.95
C GLN A 40 1.98 -14.79 45.39
N LYS A 41 0.66 -14.66 45.54
CA LYS A 41 -0.03 -14.74 46.83
C LYS A 41 -0.22 -16.18 47.29
N GLN A 42 -0.08 -17.16 46.41
CA GLN A 42 -0.19 -18.56 46.78
C GLN A 42 0.98 -19.03 47.67
N LYS A 43 0.74 -20.06 48.51
CA LYS A 43 1.71 -20.56 49.47
C LYS A 43 3.05 -20.91 48.82
N GLY A 44 4.13 -20.29 49.32
CA GLY A 44 5.51 -20.54 48.90
C GLY A 44 6.13 -19.50 47.95
N HIS A 45 5.35 -18.62 47.35
CA HIS A 45 5.87 -17.65 46.37
C HIS A 45 5.87 -16.20 46.89
N LYS A 46 5.52 -15.92 48.13
CA LYS A 46 5.42 -14.55 48.69
C LYS A 46 6.69 -13.72 48.60
N ASN A 47 7.86 -14.38 48.52
CA ASN A 47 9.17 -13.69 48.46
C ASN A 47 9.83 -13.74 47.08
N HIS A 48 9.12 -14.14 46.03
CA HIS A 48 9.66 -14.17 44.68
C HIS A 48 9.09 -13.02 43.86
N PRO A 49 9.90 -12.00 43.51
CA PRO A 49 9.45 -10.91 42.66
C PRO A 49 9.09 -11.47 41.27
N LEU A 50 7.96 -11.03 40.70
CA LEU A 50 7.65 -11.23 39.31
C LEU A 50 8.44 -10.20 38.49
N VAL A 51 9.21 -10.68 37.54
CA VAL A 51 10.00 -9.84 36.66
C VAL A 51 9.49 -9.97 35.22
N LEU A 52 9.21 -8.85 34.58
CA LEU A 52 8.95 -8.78 33.14
C LEU A 52 10.30 -8.47 32.45
N GLN A 53 10.73 -9.34 31.57
CA GLN A 53 12.03 -9.24 30.91
C GLN A 53 11.89 -9.31 29.40
N TRP A 54 12.54 -8.37 28.72
CA TRP A 54 12.69 -8.48 27.27
C TRP A 54 13.70 -9.57 26.90
N THR A 55 13.43 -10.26 25.80
CA THR A 55 14.35 -11.21 25.20
C THR A 55 14.42 -10.97 23.68
N MET A 56 15.52 -11.33 23.04
CA MET A 56 15.61 -11.27 21.57
C MET A 56 14.72 -12.33 20.94
N GLY A 57 13.94 -11.93 19.92
CA GLY A 57 13.17 -12.85 19.07
C GLY A 57 14.06 -13.49 18.00
N HIS A 58 13.67 -14.68 17.54
CA HIS A 58 14.26 -15.39 16.40
C HIS A 58 15.78 -15.66 16.47
N VAL A 59 16.32 -15.84 17.68
CA VAL A 59 17.74 -16.14 17.93
C VAL A 59 17.96 -17.52 18.54
N GLY A 60 17.00 -18.44 18.37
CA GLY A 60 17.11 -19.81 18.85
C GLY A 60 16.84 -20.00 20.35
N ILE A 61 16.21 -19.03 21.04
CA ILE A 61 15.79 -19.20 22.42
C ILE A 61 14.56 -20.10 22.45
N LEU A 62 14.74 -21.36 22.83
CA LEU A 62 13.73 -22.43 22.71
C LEU A 62 12.36 -22.04 23.28
N GLY A 63 12.31 -21.40 24.44
CA GLY A 63 11.05 -20.97 25.06
C GLY A 63 10.32 -19.90 24.25
N ASN A 64 11.06 -18.97 23.63
CA ASN A 64 10.49 -17.91 22.79
C ASN A 64 10.00 -18.46 21.45
N GLU A 65 10.80 -19.30 20.79
CA GLU A 65 10.41 -19.95 19.53
C GLU A 65 9.14 -20.80 19.70
N ARG A 66 9.06 -21.54 20.80
CA ARG A 66 7.86 -22.33 21.11
C ARG A 66 6.62 -21.46 21.37
N ALA A 67 6.79 -20.32 22.05
CA ALA A 67 5.69 -19.37 22.27
C ALA A 67 5.20 -18.78 20.94
N ASP A 68 6.11 -18.46 20.03
CA ASP A 68 5.79 -17.94 18.69
C ASP A 68 5.07 -19.00 17.82
N GLU A 69 5.51 -20.27 17.87
CA GLU A 69 4.83 -21.36 17.20
C GLU A 69 3.39 -21.55 17.71
N GLU A 70 3.18 -21.55 19.02
CA GLU A 70 1.85 -21.69 19.60
C GLU A 70 0.95 -20.49 19.27
N ALA A 71 1.51 -19.27 19.25
CA ALA A 71 0.78 -18.09 18.81
C ALA A 71 0.35 -18.18 17.32
N LYS A 72 1.23 -18.65 16.43
CA LYS A 72 0.90 -18.91 15.02
C LYS A 72 -0.17 -19.97 14.86
N ARG A 73 -0.11 -21.05 15.65
CA ARG A 73 -1.13 -22.11 15.64
C ARG A 73 -2.50 -21.58 16.08
N ALA A 74 -2.53 -20.74 17.11
CA ALA A 74 -3.76 -20.11 17.59
C ALA A 74 -4.39 -19.17 16.55
N VAL A 75 -3.57 -18.36 15.84
CA VAL A 75 -4.03 -17.52 14.73
C VAL A 75 -4.60 -18.38 13.59
N GLY A 76 -4.04 -19.56 13.34
CA GLY A 76 -4.55 -20.55 12.39
C GLY A 76 -5.83 -21.27 12.83
N GLY A 77 -6.45 -20.87 13.95
CA GLY A 77 -7.71 -21.42 14.46
C GLY A 77 -7.55 -22.65 15.39
N LYS A 78 -6.33 -23.08 15.71
CA LYS A 78 -6.08 -24.14 16.67
C LYS A 78 -6.03 -23.55 18.09
N THR A 79 -7.17 -23.52 18.76
CA THR A 79 -7.29 -23.01 20.12
C THR A 79 -7.25 -24.12 21.15
N SER A 80 -6.85 -23.79 22.37
CA SER A 80 -6.98 -24.70 23.52
C SER A 80 -8.45 -24.98 23.84
N ASP A 81 -8.72 -26.15 24.48
CA ASP A 81 -10.05 -26.43 25.00
C ASP A 81 -10.50 -25.32 25.96
N LYS A 82 -11.76 -24.89 25.84
CA LYS A 82 -12.32 -23.83 26.70
C LYS A 82 -12.23 -24.14 28.19
N SER A 83 -12.26 -25.41 28.56
CA SER A 83 -12.11 -25.84 29.95
C SER A 83 -10.75 -25.54 30.55
N LEU A 84 -9.71 -25.52 29.71
CA LEU A 84 -8.31 -25.22 30.08
C LEU A 84 -8.02 -23.72 30.12
N LEU A 85 -8.90 -22.90 29.59
CA LEU A 85 -8.71 -21.45 29.56
C LEU A 85 -9.07 -20.81 30.90
N PRO A 86 -8.36 -19.76 31.35
CA PRO A 86 -8.81 -18.87 32.41
C PRO A 86 -10.23 -18.38 32.16
N ASN A 87 -11.00 -18.18 33.22
CA ASN A 87 -12.43 -17.82 33.11
C ASN A 87 -12.66 -16.60 32.21
N PHE A 88 -11.79 -15.61 32.29
CA PHE A 88 -11.80 -14.40 31.43
C PHE A 88 -11.73 -14.70 29.92
N LEU A 89 -10.96 -15.72 29.50
CA LEU A 89 -10.80 -16.10 28.11
C LEU A 89 -11.87 -17.07 27.58
N ARG A 90 -12.77 -17.56 28.46
CA ARG A 90 -13.90 -18.44 28.08
C ARG A 90 -15.05 -17.69 27.43
N HIS A 91 -15.09 -16.37 27.61
CA HIS A 91 -16.10 -15.47 27.06
C HIS A 91 -15.54 -14.69 25.86
N MET A 92 -16.44 -14.11 25.04
CA MET A 92 -16.02 -13.23 23.97
C MET A 92 -15.26 -12.02 24.55
N LEU A 93 -14.04 -11.85 24.11
CA LEU A 93 -13.24 -10.66 24.43
C LEU A 93 -13.83 -9.44 23.74
N THR A 94 -13.77 -8.30 24.43
CA THR A 94 -14.09 -7.00 23.81
C THR A 94 -13.19 -6.77 22.60
N ILE A 95 -13.81 -6.51 21.45
CA ILE A 95 -13.07 -6.29 20.22
C ILE A 95 -12.35 -4.95 20.34
N ASN A 96 -11.05 -4.97 20.09
CA ASN A 96 -10.20 -3.81 20.10
C ASN A 96 -10.54 -2.87 18.92
N THR A 97 -10.61 -1.57 19.18
CA THR A 97 -10.89 -0.54 18.16
C THR A 97 -9.93 -0.63 16.96
N SER A 98 -8.64 -0.96 17.19
CA SER A 98 -7.66 -1.14 16.11
C SER A 98 -8.01 -2.35 15.24
N ALA A 99 -8.46 -3.46 15.82
CA ALA A 99 -8.88 -4.65 15.08
C ALA A 99 -10.15 -4.38 14.26
N ILE A 100 -11.11 -3.62 14.82
CA ILE A 100 -12.30 -3.17 14.06
C ILE A 100 -11.89 -2.32 12.87
N LYS A 101 -11.01 -1.32 13.07
CA LYS A 101 -10.51 -0.46 11.99
C LYS A 101 -9.79 -1.27 10.90
N GLN A 102 -8.93 -2.22 11.28
CA GLN A 102 -8.23 -3.07 10.33
C GLN A 102 -9.20 -3.94 9.51
N LYS A 103 -10.18 -4.57 10.18
CA LYS A 103 -11.21 -5.37 9.51
C LYS A 103 -12.01 -4.51 8.54
N HIS A 104 -12.48 -3.36 8.97
CA HIS A 104 -13.25 -2.42 8.15
C HIS A 104 -12.45 -1.92 6.94
N ASN A 105 -11.20 -1.51 7.14
CA ASN A 105 -10.34 -1.09 6.04
C ASN A 105 -10.09 -2.22 5.03
N LYS A 106 -9.92 -3.46 5.50
CA LYS A 106 -9.79 -4.63 4.61
C LYS A 106 -11.06 -4.86 3.79
N GLU A 107 -12.23 -4.77 4.40
CA GLU A 107 -13.53 -4.91 3.73
C GLU A 107 -13.74 -3.81 2.69
N ILE A 108 -13.45 -2.54 3.04
CA ILE A 108 -13.53 -1.40 2.11
C ILE A 108 -12.59 -1.60 0.93
N ASN A 109 -11.32 -1.94 1.19
CA ASN A 109 -10.34 -2.14 0.13
C ASN A 109 -10.72 -3.29 -0.81
N THR A 110 -11.27 -4.37 -0.26
CA THR A 110 -11.75 -5.51 -1.06
C THR A 110 -12.95 -5.09 -1.93
N HIS A 111 -13.93 -4.41 -1.33
CA HIS A 111 -15.10 -3.89 -2.04
C HIS A 111 -14.69 -2.90 -3.13
N TRP A 112 -13.84 -1.92 -2.79
CA TRP A 112 -13.30 -0.95 -3.74
C TRP A 112 -12.56 -1.62 -4.90
N GLY A 113 -11.72 -2.61 -4.60
CA GLY A 113 -11.01 -3.38 -5.63
C GLY A 113 -11.95 -4.07 -6.61
N ASN A 114 -13.06 -4.62 -6.14
CA ASN A 114 -14.06 -5.26 -6.99
C ASN A 114 -14.80 -4.24 -7.86
N VAL A 115 -15.26 -3.14 -7.26
CA VAL A 115 -15.91 -2.03 -7.99
C VAL A 115 -14.98 -1.45 -9.05
N TRP A 116 -13.70 -1.26 -8.71
CA TRP A 116 -12.71 -0.73 -9.64
C TRP A 116 -12.49 -1.66 -10.84
N ARG A 117 -12.28 -2.96 -10.61
CA ARG A 117 -12.06 -3.94 -11.67
C ARG A 117 -13.27 -4.11 -12.59
N SER A 118 -14.48 -3.95 -12.08
CA SER A 118 -15.71 -4.05 -12.88
C SER A 118 -16.05 -2.75 -13.62
N SER A 119 -15.49 -1.62 -13.23
CA SER A 119 -15.77 -0.33 -13.87
C SER A 119 -15.06 -0.19 -15.20
N VAL A 120 -15.71 0.46 -16.19
CA VAL A 120 -15.10 0.75 -17.51
C VAL A 120 -13.79 1.55 -17.37
N ARG A 121 -13.77 2.52 -16.45
CA ARG A 121 -12.57 3.34 -16.18
C ARG A 121 -11.45 2.50 -15.55
N GLY A 122 -11.80 1.66 -14.58
CA GLY A 122 -10.84 0.76 -13.94
C GLY A 122 -10.19 -0.20 -14.93
N GLN A 123 -10.99 -0.82 -15.79
CA GLN A 123 -10.48 -1.72 -16.84
C GLN A 123 -9.52 -1.02 -17.80
N GLY A 124 -9.77 0.24 -18.14
CA GLY A 124 -8.87 1.04 -18.98
C GLY A 124 -7.52 1.29 -18.31
N ILE A 125 -7.53 1.65 -17.02
CA ILE A 125 -6.31 1.98 -16.27
C ILE A 125 -5.53 0.71 -15.89
N LEU A 126 -6.21 -0.39 -15.57
CA LEU A 126 -5.58 -1.67 -15.22
C LEU A 126 -4.72 -2.27 -16.35
N LYS A 127 -4.90 -1.83 -17.59
CA LYS A 127 -3.99 -2.19 -18.71
C LYS A 127 -2.63 -1.53 -18.57
N ILE A 128 -2.56 -0.36 -17.94
CA ILE A 128 -1.36 0.44 -17.76
C ILE A 128 -0.78 0.23 -16.37
N ASP A 129 -1.63 0.29 -15.34
CA ASP A 129 -1.26 0.09 -13.94
C ASP A 129 -2.14 -1.00 -13.33
N ASN A 130 -1.53 -2.11 -12.95
CA ASN A 130 -2.23 -3.28 -12.40
C ASN A 130 -2.69 -3.08 -10.93
N HIS A 131 -2.47 -1.91 -10.36
CA HIS A 131 -2.83 -1.62 -8.98
C HIS A 131 -4.20 -0.94 -8.87
N THR A 132 -4.92 -1.24 -7.79
CA THR A 132 -6.12 -0.51 -7.42
C THR A 132 -5.71 0.86 -6.87
N PRO A 133 -6.32 1.98 -7.33
CA PRO A 133 -6.01 3.30 -6.79
C PRO A 133 -6.16 3.33 -5.26
N SER A 134 -5.15 3.82 -4.59
CA SER A 134 -5.14 4.03 -3.15
C SER A 134 -4.96 5.51 -2.82
N ALA A 135 -5.28 5.91 -1.58
CA ALA A 135 -5.00 7.26 -1.09
C ALA A 135 -3.49 7.58 -1.05
N HIS A 136 -2.66 6.55 -1.05
CA HIS A 136 -1.22 6.67 -1.20
C HIS A 136 -0.88 6.42 -2.68
N LEU A 137 -0.47 7.46 -3.40
CA LEU A 137 0.13 7.36 -4.74
C LEU A 137 1.62 7.03 -4.59
N PRO A 138 2.03 5.76 -4.52
CA PRO A 138 3.43 5.43 -4.22
C PRO A 138 4.36 5.78 -5.38
N GLN A 139 3.83 5.86 -6.60
CA GLN A 139 4.66 5.86 -7.79
C GLN A 139 4.94 7.24 -8.36
N THR A 140 4.00 8.17 -8.29
CA THR A 140 4.20 9.51 -8.84
C THR A 140 4.79 10.50 -7.85
N THR A 141 4.62 10.29 -6.56
CA THR A 141 5.16 11.16 -5.49
C THR A 141 6.58 10.81 -5.08
N SER A 142 7.07 9.61 -5.40
CA SER A 142 8.46 9.21 -5.13
C SER A 142 9.46 9.75 -6.15
N ILE A 143 9.00 10.33 -7.27
CA ILE A 143 9.89 10.91 -8.27
C ILE A 143 10.08 12.37 -7.92
N THR A 144 11.01 12.66 -7.03
CA THR A 144 11.40 14.01 -6.57
C THR A 144 11.86 14.93 -7.71
N ASP A 145 12.19 14.35 -8.87
CA ASP A 145 12.76 15.06 -10.00
C ASP A 145 11.73 15.49 -11.06
N ILE A 146 10.46 15.16 -10.89
CA ILE A 146 9.39 15.55 -11.82
C ILE A 146 8.54 16.67 -11.19
N SER A 147 8.40 17.79 -11.91
CA SER A 147 7.53 18.90 -11.47
C SER A 147 6.07 18.47 -11.36
N HIS A 148 5.31 19.09 -10.45
CA HIS A 148 3.86 18.83 -10.27
C HIS A 148 3.07 18.95 -11.58
N ARG A 149 3.46 19.89 -12.46
CA ARG A 149 2.87 20.05 -13.79
C ARG A 149 3.04 18.78 -14.64
N LEU A 150 4.25 18.25 -14.72
CA LEU A 150 4.54 17.05 -15.50
C LEU A 150 3.86 15.81 -14.91
N ALA A 151 3.85 15.66 -13.59
CA ALA A 151 3.14 14.59 -12.91
C ALA A 151 1.62 14.64 -13.23
N SER A 152 1.03 15.84 -13.25
CA SER A 152 -0.37 16.02 -13.63
C SER A 152 -0.62 15.63 -15.10
N ILE A 153 0.25 16.02 -16.02
CA ILE A 153 0.13 15.65 -17.44
C ILE A 153 0.25 14.13 -17.62
N ILE A 154 1.22 13.50 -16.94
CA ILE A 154 1.38 12.04 -16.99
C ILE A 154 0.12 11.35 -16.45
N MET A 155 -0.44 11.82 -15.36
CA MET A 155 -1.71 11.28 -14.83
C MET A 155 -2.86 11.44 -15.83
N GLN A 156 -2.95 12.59 -16.51
CA GLN A 156 -3.98 12.84 -17.54
C GLN A 156 -3.79 11.92 -18.76
N LEU A 157 -2.53 11.59 -19.13
CA LEU A 157 -2.24 10.58 -20.15
C LEU A 157 -2.75 9.19 -19.73
N HIS A 158 -2.55 8.78 -18.47
CA HIS A 158 -3.05 7.50 -17.94
C HIS A 158 -4.57 7.38 -18.05
N ILE A 159 -5.29 8.42 -17.68
CA ILE A 159 -6.76 8.41 -17.68
C ILE A 159 -7.37 8.86 -19.02
N THR A 160 -6.53 9.16 -20.03
CA THR A 160 -6.93 9.68 -21.36
C THR A 160 -7.73 10.98 -21.34
N HIS A 161 -7.71 11.70 -20.21
CA HIS A 161 -8.37 13.01 -20.03
C HIS A 161 -7.33 14.13 -20.15
N ILE A 162 -6.70 14.23 -21.30
CA ILE A 162 -5.63 15.17 -21.61
C ILE A 162 -6.06 16.05 -22.80
N PRO A 163 -5.65 17.33 -22.89
CA PRO A 163 -6.05 18.22 -23.98
C PRO A 163 -5.38 17.86 -25.32
N LEU A 164 -5.65 16.66 -25.81
CA LEU A 164 -5.45 16.21 -27.18
C LEU A 164 -6.76 16.33 -27.93
N ASN A 165 -6.71 16.60 -29.24
CA ASN A 165 -7.90 16.94 -30.01
C ASN A 165 -8.98 15.85 -30.00
N LYS A 166 -8.63 14.57 -29.89
CA LYS A 166 -9.65 13.52 -29.70
C LYS A 166 -10.47 13.72 -28.43
N PHE A 167 -9.82 14.07 -27.31
CA PHE A 167 -10.54 14.33 -26.06
C PHE A 167 -11.25 15.68 -26.11
N LEU A 168 -10.61 16.73 -26.63
CA LEU A 168 -11.20 18.06 -26.76
C LEU A 168 -12.46 18.07 -27.64
N ALA A 169 -12.44 17.36 -28.77
CA ALA A 169 -13.61 17.19 -29.64
C ALA A 169 -14.74 16.44 -28.93
N LYS A 170 -14.42 15.39 -28.14
CA LYS A 170 -15.40 14.65 -27.34
C LYS A 170 -16.15 15.55 -26.34
N ILE A 171 -15.49 16.58 -25.83
CA ILE A 171 -16.08 17.55 -24.88
C ILE A 171 -16.48 18.87 -25.54
N ASN A 172 -16.57 18.89 -26.88
CA ASN A 172 -17.00 20.04 -27.69
C ASN A 172 -16.16 21.33 -27.46
N LYS A 173 -14.84 21.16 -27.27
CA LYS A 173 -13.89 22.29 -27.15
C LYS A 173 -13.16 22.61 -28.44
N VAL A 174 -13.15 21.68 -29.39
CA VAL A 174 -12.63 21.84 -30.76
C VAL A 174 -13.56 21.12 -31.73
N ASP A 175 -13.59 21.56 -32.98
CA ASP A 175 -14.51 21.04 -34.02
C ASP A 175 -14.05 19.67 -34.55
N THR A 176 -12.76 19.39 -34.53
CA THR A 176 -12.19 18.16 -35.12
C THR A 176 -11.27 17.42 -34.13
N ALA A 177 -11.26 16.10 -34.23
CA ALA A 177 -10.34 15.26 -33.47
C ALA A 177 -8.93 15.19 -34.08
N GLY A 178 -8.70 15.85 -35.22
CA GLY A 178 -7.48 15.75 -36.01
C GLY A 178 -6.24 16.25 -35.29
N CYS A 179 -5.09 15.65 -35.61
CA CYS A 179 -3.80 16.06 -35.04
C CYS A 179 -3.30 17.34 -35.75
N PRO A 180 -3.08 18.44 -35.03
CA PRO A 180 -2.61 19.70 -35.64
C PRO A 180 -1.16 19.59 -36.12
N SER A 181 -0.39 18.65 -35.58
CA SER A 181 1.04 18.50 -35.90
C SER A 181 1.31 17.73 -37.20
N CYS A 182 0.42 16.78 -37.58
CA CYS A 182 0.65 15.91 -38.74
C CYS A 182 -0.58 15.73 -39.66
N GLY A 183 -1.74 16.27 -39.29
CA GLY A 183 -2.97 16.14 -40.06
C GLY A 183 -3.67 14.79 -39.96
N ALA A 184 -3.20 13.86 -39.13
CA ALA A 184 -3.88 12.60 -38.89
C ALA A 184 -5.32 12.82 -38.38
N SER A 185 -6.26 11.94 -38.73
CA SER A 185 -7.69 12.11 -38.43
C SER A 185 -8.06 12.12 -36.95
N SER A 186 -7.18 11.62 -36.08
CA SER A 186 -7.47 11.53 -34.64
C SER A 186 -6.20 11.66 -33.80
N GLU A 187 -6.13 12.68 -32.96
CA GLU A 187 -5.04 12.89 -32.01
C GLU A 187 -5.34 12.16 -30.70
N THR A 188 -4.97 10.88 -30.63
CA THR A 188 -5.10 10.04 -29.44
C THR A 188 -3.84 10.08 -28.58
N VAL A 189 -3.90 9.52 -27.35
CA VAL A 189 -2.71 9.28 -26.53
C VAL A 189 -1.70 8.36 -27.25
N ALA A 190 -2.19 7.28 -27.88
CA ALA A 190 -1.34 6.40 -28.66
C ALA A 190 -0.68 7.14 -29.83
N HIS A 191 -1.47 7.93 -30.59
CA HIS A 191 -0.94 8.73 -31.67
C HIS A 191 0.15 9.70 -31.17
N TYR A 192 -0.10 10.44 -30.10
CA TYR A 192 0.88 11.39 -29.53
C TYR A 192 2.16 10.68 -29.07
N LEU A 193 2.04 9.59 -28.33
CA LEU A 193 3.19 8.90 -27.74
C LEU A 193 3.96 8.04 -28.73
N LEU A 194 3.30 7.41 -29.71
CA LEU A 194 3.89 6.36 -30.55
C LEU A 194 3.94 6.68 -32.04
N GLU A 195 2.90 7.34 -32.57
CA GLU A 195 2.65 7.32 -34.01
C GLU A 195 2.95 8.64 -34.70
N CYS A 196 2.74 9.78 -34.03
CA CYS A 196 2.79 11.09 -34.69
C CYS A 196 4.16 11.38 -35.30
N PRO A 197 4.25 11.59 -36.64
CA PRO A 197 5.50 11.95 -37.30
C PRO A 197 6.07 13.28 -36.83
N GLY A 198 5.21 14.22 -36.41
CA GLY A 198 5.63 15.53 -35.91
C GLY A 198 6.50 15.47 -34.65
N TYR A 199 6.47 14.32 -33.92
CA TYR A 199 7.26 14.12 -32.71
C TYR A 199 8.35 13.06 -32.85
N ILE A 200 8.64 12.53 -34.03
CA ILE A 200 9.56 11.42 -34.24
C ILE A 200 10.95 11.66 -33.64
N HIS A 201 11.54 12.84 -33.89
CA HIS A 201 12.86 13.18 -33.34
C HIS A 201 12.85 13.35 -31.82
N LYS A 202 11.78 13.90 -31.27
CA LYS A 202 11.61 14.11 -29.82
C LYS A 202 11.38 12.80 -29.10
N ARG A 203 10.69 11.86 -29.75
CA ARG A 203 10.41 10.50 -29.23
C ARG A 203 11.65 9.61 -29.21
N TRP A 204 12.63 9.86 -30.06
CA TRP A 204 13.82 9.03 -30.16
C TRP A 204 14.53 8.77 -28.83
N THR A 205 14.61 9.78 -27.94
CA THR A 205 15.22 9.62 -26.62
C THR A 205 14.41 8.68 -25.71
N LEU A 206 13.08 8.75 -25.77
CA LEU A 206 12.18 7.85 -25.07
C LEU A 206 12.33 6.42 -25.60
N GLU A 207 12.29 6.24 -26.91
CA GLU A 207 12.46 4.95 -27.58
C GLU A 207 13.80 4.30 -27.25
N ARG A 208 14.90 5.07 -27.26
CA ARG A 208 16.24 4.56 -26.97
C ARG A 208 16.35 3.96 -25.56
N ARG A 209 15.65 4.52 -24.61
CA ARG A 209 15.62 3.99 -23.23
C ARG A 209 14.80 2.71 -23.10
N LEU A 210 13.76 2.55 -23.92
CA LEU A 210 12.86 1.41 -23.92
C LEU A 210 13.32 0.24 -24.80
N ARG A 211 14.23 0.44 -25.75
CA ARG A 211 14.71 -0.55 -26.73
C ARG A 211 15.46 -1.75 -26.14
N LYS A 212 15.40 -2.01 -24.85
CA LYS A 212 15.97 -3.23 -24.24
C LYS A 212 15.26 -4.53 -24.65
N LYS A 213 14.13 -4.46 -25.36
CA LYS A 213 13.37 -5.63 -25.81
C LYS A 213 13.05 -5.46 -27.31
N GLU A 214 13.30 -6.48 -28.08
CA GLU A 214 13.01 -6.57 -29.53
C GLU A 214 11.51 -6.63 -29.87
N ARG A 215 10.69 -5.83 -29.22
CA ARG A 215 9.24 -5.79 -29.48
C ARG A 215 8.74 -4.38 -29.75
N VAL A 216 7.59 -4.31 -30.44
CA VAL A 216 6.89 -3.05 -30.67
C VAL A 216 6.51 -2.42 -29.34
N MET A 217 6.87 -1.16 -29.16
CA MET A 217 6.57 -0.37 -27.96
C MET A 217 5.06 -0.07 -27.90
N THR A 218 4.47 -0.23 -26.73
CA THR A 218 3.06 0.06 -26.48
C THR A 218 2.88 1.26 -25.55
N VAL A 219 1.66 1.80 -25.45
CA VAL A 219 1.31 2.86 -24.48
C VAL A 219 1.52 2.37 -23.06
N GLU A 220 1.20 1.11 -22.80
CA GLU A 220 1.37 0.45 -21.50
C GLU A 220 2.85 0.36 -21.11
N ASP A 221 3.73 0.09 -22.06
CA ASP A 221 5.19 0.06 -21.81
C ASP A 221 5.73 1.43 -21.39
N ILE A 222 5.16 2.51 -21.94
CA ILE A 222 5.57 3.88 -21.62
C ILE A 222 4.98 4.35 -20.29
N LEU A 223 3.68 4.17 -20.11
CA LEU A 223 2.97 4.72 -18.96
C LEU A 223 3.03 3.82 -17.71
N GLY A 224 3.16 2.49 -17.89
CA GLY A 224 3.17 1.52 -16.79
C GLY A 224 4.55 1.22 -16.20
N ASN A 225 5.63 1.86 -16.70
CA ASN A 225 6.99 1.58 -16.25
C ASN A 225 7.61 2.81 -15.58
N MET A 226 8.09 2.64 -14.34
CA MET A 226 8.74 3.71 -13.57
C MET A 226 10.03 4.23 -14.23
N ASP A 227 10.80 3.35 -14.89
CA ASP A 227 12.05 3.74 -15.56
C ASP A 227 11.81 4.69 -16.74
N THR A 228 10.59 4.76 -17.24
CA THR A 228 10.21 5.63 -18.36
C THR A 228 9.73 7.00 -17.93
N MET A 229 9.46 7.23 -16.64
CA MET A 229 8.84 8.47 -16.16
C MET A 229 9.69 9.70 -16.46
N ILE A 230 11.00 9.68 -16.20
CA ILE A 230 11.90 10.80 -16.50
C ILE A 230 12.04 11.00 -18.04
N PRO A 231 12.31 9.97 -18.85
CA PRO A 231 12.29 10.09 -20.31
C PRO A 231 10.96 10.60 -20.87
N LEU A 232 9.84 10.16 -20.33
CA LEU A 232 8.49 10.63 -20.70
C LEU A 232 8.30 12.10 -20.34
N ALA A 233 8.70 12.53 -19.15
CA ALA A 233 8.66 13.92 -18.72
C ALA A 233 9.48 14.82 -19.66
N ASN A 234 10.66 14.37 -20.07
CA ASN A 234 11.51 15.06 -21.04
C ASN A 234 10.86 15.14 -22.43
N PHE A 235 10.23 14.05 -22.89
CA PHE A 235 9.48 14.04 -24.14
C PHE A 235 8.31 15.03 -24.10
N ILE A 236 7.53 15.05 -23.02
CA ILE A 236 6.41 15.99 -22.83
C ILE A 236 6.90 17.44 -22.89
N ASN A 237 7.98 17.76 -22.20
CA ASN A 237 8.55 19.11 -22.21
C ASN A 237 9.04 19.53 -23.60
N THR A 238 9.79 18.65 -24.28
CA THR A 238 10.35 18.96 -25.60
C THR A 238 9.32 18.94 -26.71
N SER A 239 8.20 18.24 -26.54
CA SER A 239 7.11 18.23 -27.53
C SER A 239 6.41 19.58 -27.66
N HIS A 240 6.39 20.39 -26.60
CA HIS A 240 5.63 21.64 -26.48
C HIS A 240 4.11 21.48 -26.75
N GLN A 241 3.59 20.25 -26.71
CA GLN A 241 2.17 19.97 -26.93
C GLN A 241 1.28 20.57 -25.81
N PHE A 242 1.80 20.61 -24.60
CA PHE A 242 1.11 21.12 -23.42
C PHE A 242 1.83 22.36 -22.90
N PRO A 243 1.44 23.58 -23.34
CA PRO A 243 2.09 24.81 -22.87
C PRO A 243 1.94 24.96 -21.35
N PRO A 244 2.88 25.65 -20.67
CA PRO A 244 2.69 26.04 -19.29
C PRO A 244 1.42 26.89 -19.20
N PHE A 245 0.63 26.69 -18.15
CA PHE A 245 -0.50 27.58 -17.89
C PHE A 245 0.07 29.01 -17.79
N MET A 246 -0.43 29.92 -18.62
CA MET A 246 -0.23 31.34 -18.37
C MET A 246 -0.89 31.66 -17.02
N GLN A 247 -0.06 32.14 -16.08
CA GLN A 247 -0.54 32.65 -14.80
C GLN A 247 -1.33 33.95 -15.04
#